data_ca6cfb9a20f9f23763a85fdb8b51dfd3
#
_entry.id   ca6cfb9a20f9f23763a85fdb8b51dfd3
#
_cell.length_a   1.000
_cell.length_b   1.000
_cell.length_c   1.000
_cell.angle_alpha   90.00
_cell.angle_beta   90.00
_cell.angle_gamma   90.00
#
_symmetry.space_group_name_H-M   'P 1'
#
loop_
_entity.id
_entity.type
_entity.pdbx_description
1 polymer ?
#
loop_
_entity_poly.entity_id
_entity_poly.type
_entity_poly.pdbx_seq_one_letter_code
_entity_poly.pdbx_strand_id
1 'polypeptide(L)'
;GFMSMSAVYFLLKILLPDNYQSHLSLVIVYSAGAALSYYIAKGFFDTVPKSLDEAARIDGASRFRTFYKIILPLSKSIIIYTILTSFISPWCDYIFVSYIMAGVPDTGMYTVSLGMYKWLEREMIQQYFTTFCAAAVIVATPITGLFMWLQKYYVEGVTGGAVKG
;
A
#
# COMPACT_ATOMS: atom_id res chain seq x y z
N GLY A 1 -9.75 13.92 3.24
CA GLY A 1 -10.90 14.06 4.13
C GLY A 1 -12.21 13.58 3.50
N PHE A 2 -13.34 13.74 4.21
CA PHE A 2 -14.66 13.24 3.75
C PHE A 2 -15.07 13.78 2.36
N MET A 3 -14.81 15.05 2.08
CA MET A 3 -15.08 15.65 0.76
C MET A 3 -14.36 14.94 -0.39
N SER A 4 -13.12 14.54 -0.17
CA SER A 4 -12.36 13.77 -1.19
C SER A 4 -12.97 12.39 -1.44
N MET A 5 -13.46 11.74 -0.38
CA MET A 5 -14.14 10.44 -0.50
C MET A 5 -15.43 10.56 -1.32
N SER A 6 -16.23 11.59 -1.04
CA SER A 6 -17.46 11.84 -1.81
C SER A 6 -17.17 12.13 -3.28
N ALA A 7 -16.16 12.95 -3.57
CA ALA A 7 -15.76 13.24 -4.94
C ALA A 7 -15.32 11.97 -5.70
N VAL A 8 -14.52 11.12 -5.06
CA VAL A 8 -14.09 9.84 -5.63
C VAL A 8 -15.30 8.92 -5.86
N TYR A 9 -16.23 8.84 -4.93
CA TYR A 9 -17.44 8.05 -5.08
C TYR A 9 -18.27 8.49 -6.30
N PHE A 10 -18.49 9.80 -6.47
CA PHE A 10 -19.22 10.32 -7.63
C PHE A 10 -18.45 10.08 -8.95
N LEU A 11 -17.14 10.23 -8.95
CA LEU A 11 -16.32 9.90 -10.12
C LEU A 11 -16.41 8.43 -10.50
N LEU A 12 -16.36 7.51 -9.53
CA LEU A 12 -16.52 6.09 -9.79
C LEU A 12 -17.90 5.78 -10.36
N LYS A 13 -18.94 6.40 -9.83
CA LYS A 13 -20.31 6.23 -10.33
C LYS A 13 -20.49 6.73 -11.77
N ILE A 14 -19.75 7.75 -12.17
CA ILE A 14 -19.76 8.27 -13.56
C ILE A 14 -18.95 7.36 -14.49
N LEU A 15 -17.76 6.91 -14.03
CA LEU A 15 -16.84 6.11 -14.84
C LEU A 15 -17.26 4.64 -14.97
N LEU A 16 -17.89 4.09 -13.94
CA LEU A 16 -18.27 2.69 -13.83
C LEU A 16 -19.70 2.56 -13.33
N PRO A 17 -20.71 3.02 -14.10
CA PRO A 17 -22.10 3.13 -13.61
C PRO A 17 -22.66 1.81 -13.08
N ASP A 18 -22.30 0.68 -13.71
CA ASP A 18 -22.80 -0.65 -13.32
C ASP A 18 -21.92 -1.37 -12.29
N ASN A 19 -20.66 -0.93 -12.10
CA ASN A 19 -19.65 -1.62 -11.29
C ASN A 19 -18.90 -0.71 -10.32
N TYR A 20 -19.45 0.46 -9.96
CA TYR A 20 -18.76 1.40 -9.06
C TYR A 20 -18.56 0.85 -7.64
N GLN A 21 -19.36 -0.13 -7.23
CA GLN A 21 -19.26 -0.84 -5.95
C GLN A 21 -18.61 -2.23 -6.15
N SER A 22 -17.41 -2.28 -6.68
CA SER A 22 -16.69 -3.51 -6.97
C SER A 22 -15.24 -3.45 -6.51
N HIS A 23 -14.59 -4.60 -6.42
CA HIS A 23 -13.15 -4.66 -6.17
C HIS A 23 -12.35 -3.90 -7.24
N LEU A 24 -12.82 -3.87 -8.49
CA LEU A 24 -12.18 -3.11 -9.56
C LEU A 24 -12.13 -1.61 -9.23
N SER A 25 -13.22 -1.06 -8.69
CA SER A 25 -13.25 0.34 -8.25
C SER A 25 -12.22 0.64 -7.17
N LEU A 26 -12.08 -0.26 -6.19
CA LEU A 26 -11.05 -0.13 -5.15
C LEU A 26 -9.64 -0.20 -5.74
N VAL A 27 -9.38 -1.12 -6.66
CA VAL A 27 -8.07 -1.22 -7.35
C VAL A 27 -7.75 0.07 -8.09
N ILE A 28 -8.70 0.64 -8.83
CA ILE A 28 -8.52 1.91 -9.55
C ILE A 28 -8.16 3.04 -8.58
N VAL A 29 -8.91 3.17 -7.48
CA VAL A 29 -8.68 4.24 -6.51
C VAL A 29 -7.33 4.10 -5.81
N TYR A 30 -6.98 2.90 -5.34
CA TYR A 30 -5.68 2.68 -4.70
C TYR A 30 -4.52 2.87 -5.68
N SER A 31 -4.70 2.51 -6.95
CA SER A 31 -3.71 2.77 -7.99
C SER A 31 -3.53 4.27 -8.26
N ALA A 32 -4.62 5.04 -8.28
CA ALA A 32 -4.57 6.50 -8.40
C ALA A 32 -3.90 7.14 -7.15
N GLY A 33 -4.15 6.59 -5.96
CA GLY A 33 -3.51 7.01 -4.71
C GLY A 33 -1.99 6.76 -4.66
N ALA A 34 -1.46 5.90 -5.51
CA ALA A 34 -0.03 5.59 -5.58
C ALA A 34 0.84 6.79 -6.04
N ALA A 35 0.23 7.87 -6.52
CA ALA A 35 0.95 9.08 -6.95
C ALA A 35 1.83 9.68 -5.84
N LEU A 36 1.38 9.66 -4.58
CA LEU A 36 2.16 10.12 -3.45
C LEU A 36 3.39 9.22 -3.20
N SER A 37 3.21 7.91 -3.26
CA SER A 37 4.31 6.95 -3.11
C SER A 37 5.34 7.11 -4.23
N TYR A 38 4.88 7.36 -5.45
CA TYR A 38 5.76 7.69 -6.57
C TYR A 38 6.57 8.96 -6.32
N TYR A 39 5.94 10.02 -5.80
CA TYR A 39 6.62 11.27 -5.50
C TYR A 39 7.69 11.11 -4.42
N ILE A 40 7.39 10.35 -3.36
CA ILE A 40 8.35 10.02 -2.29
C ILE A 40 9.52 9.21 -2.86
N ALA A 41 9.23 8.17 -3.65
CA ALA A 41 10.25 7.36 -4.30
C ALA A 41 11.13 8.19 -5.24
N LYS A 42 10.53 9.06 -6.05
CA LYS A 42 11.26 9.98 -6.93
C LYS A 42 12.19 10.89 -6.12
N GLY A 43 11.69 11.50 -5.05
CA GLY A 43 12.53 12.34 -4.16
C GLY A 43 13.74 11.58 -3.63
N PHE A 44 13.60 10.31 -3.29
CA PHE A 44 14.73 9.46 -2.88
C PHE A 44 15.71 9.21 -4.04
N PHE A 45 15.21 8.85 -5.22
CA PHE A 45 16.07 8.65 -6.40
C PHE A 45 16.84 9.91 -6.79
N ASP A 46 16.25 11.08 -6.59
CA ASP A 46 16.92 12.38 -6.87
C ASP A 46 18.10 12.64 -5.90
N THR A 47 18.18 11.94 -4.76
CA THR A 47 19.32 12.03 -3.83
C THR A 47 20.52 11.13 -4.24
N VAL A 48 20.33 10.23 -5.17
CA VAL A 48 21.39 9.35 -5.66
C VAL A 48 22.39 10.18 -6.48
N PRO A 49 23.70 10.17 -6.13
CA PRO A 49 24.68 10.98 -6.82
C PRO A 49 24.79 10.63 -8.32
N LYS A 50 24.67 11.65 -9.16
CA LYS A 50 24.81 11.49 -10.64
C LYS A 50 26.17 10.95 -11.06
N SER A 51 27.21 11.19 -10.26
CA SER A 51 28.56 10.66 -10.48
C SER A 51 28.60 9.13 -10.58
N LEU A 52 27.68 8.43 -9.91
CA LEU A 52 27.57 6.96 -10.02
C LEU A 52 27.07 6.52 -11.41
N ASP A 53 26.12 7.25 -11.98
CA ASP A 53 25.62 6.99 -13.34
C ASP A 53 26.72 7.33 -14.39
N GLU A 54 27.42 8.45 -14.19
CA GLU A 54 28.51 8.87 -15.05
C GLU A 54 29.70 7.87 -15.04
N ALA A 55 30.12 7.44 -13.86
CA ALA A 55 31.17 6.44 -13.72
C ALA A 55 30.79 5.11 -14.39
N ALA A 56 29.57 4.64 -14.17
CA ALA A 56 29.08 3.42 -14.79
C ALA A 56 29.04 3.51 -16.33
N ARG A 57 28.74 4.69 -16.86
CA ARG A 57 28.74 4.94 -18.31
C ARG A 57 30.16 4.97 -18.90
N ILE A 58 31.13 5.50 -18.15
CA ILE A 58 32.56 5.46 -18.54
C ILE A 58 33.01 4.00 -18.60
N ASP A 59 32.57 3.16 -17.67
CA ASP A 59 32.84 1.71 -17.64
C ASP A 59 32.07 0.92 -18.71
N GLY A 60 31.31 1.60 -19.61
CA GLY A 60 30.59 0.98 -20.68
C GLY A 60 29.28 0.29 -20.28
N ALA A 61 28.77 0.56 -19.05
CA ALA A 61 27.51 -0.01 -18.63
C ALA A 61 26.31 0.64 -19.34
N SER A 62 25.37 -0.17 -19.79
CA SER A 62 24.10 0.33 -20.31
C SER A 62 23.27 0.95 -19.19
N ARG A 63 22.34 1.87 -19.52
CA ARG A 63 21.43 2.48 -18.53
C ARG A 63 20.65 1.45 -17.71
N PHE A 64 20.21 0.38 -18.36
CA PHE A 64 19.51 -0.72 -17.69
C PHE A 64 20.42 -1.47 -16.70
N ARG A 65 21.67 -1.72 -17.06
CA ARG A 65 22.65 -2.36 -16.19
C ARG A 65 23.00 -1.48 -14.99
N THR A 66 23.18 -0.17 -15.19
CA THR A 66 23.38 0.82 -14.12
C THR A 66 22.20 0.85 -13.16
N PHE A 67 20.98 0.89 -13.69
CA PHE A 67 19.76 0.88 -12.86
C PHE A 67 19.70 -0.38 -11.99
N TYR A 68 19.81 -1.57 -12.57
CA TYR A 68 19.65 -2.82 -11.84
C TYR A 68 20.81 -3.15 -10.90
N LYS A 69 22.04 -2.83 -11.27
CA LYS A 69 23.23 -3.23 -10.49
C LYS A 69 23.70 -2.18 -9.49
N ILE A 70 23.34 -0.91 -9.70
CA ILE A 70 23.81 0.19 -8.85
C ILE A 70 22.65 0.89 -8.17
N ILE A 71 21.70 1.46 -8.93
CA ILE A 71 20.65 2.31 -8.38
C ILE A 71 19.66 1.49 -7.56
N LEU A 72 19.17 0.37 -8.06
CA LEU A 72 18.16 -0.45 -7.39
C LEU A 72 18.67 -1.01 -6.04
N PRO A 73 19.88 -1.56 -5.92
CA PRO A 73 20.43 -1.98 -4.63
C PRO A 73 20.61 -0.83 -3.62
N LEU A 74 21.03 0.34 -4.08
CA LEU A 74 21.16 1.53 -3.23
C LEU A 74 19.79 2.04 -2.72
N SER A 75 18.74 1.79 -3.49
CA SER A 75 17.39 2.25 -3.22
C SER A 75 16.53 1.23 -2.47
N LYS A 76 17.12 0.18 -1.89
CA LYS A 76 16.38 -0.89 -1.19
C LYS A 76 15.39 -0.36 -0.17
N SER A 77 15.78 0.62 0.63
CA SER A 77 14.95 1.15 1.72
C SER A 77 13.64 1.75 1.21
N ILE A 78 13.69 2.56 0.15
CA ILE A 78 12.50 3.19 -0.40
C ILE A 78 11.61 2.17 -1.12
N ILE A 79 12.20 1.17 -1.76
CA ILE A 79 11.46 0.09 -2.41
C ILE A 79 10.70 -0.71 -1.36
N ILE A 80 11.34 -1.08 -0.26
CA ILE A 80 10.74 -1.82 0.84
C ILE A 80 9.62 -1.00 1.51
N TYR A 81 9.87 0.30 1.75
CA TYR A 81 8.86 1.21 2.25
C TYR A 81 7.63 1.25 1.34
N THR A 82 7.84 1.37 0.03
CA THR A 82 6.75 1.42 -0.96
C THR A 82 5.96 0.12 -0.98
N ILE A 83 6.63 -1.03 -0.96
CA ILE A 83 5.98 -2.35 -0.90
C ILE A 83 5.13 -2.47 0.36
N LEU A 84 5.69 -2.15 1.53
CA LEU A 84 4.98 -2.24 2.81
C LEU A 84 3.74 -1.34 2.83
N THR A 85 3.90 -0.07 2.47
CA THR A 85 2.78 0.88 2.51
C THR A 85 1.71 0.56 1.50
N SER A 86 2.09 0.11 0.29
CA SER A 86 1.14 -0.28 -0.75
C SER A 86 0.34 -1.53 -0.38
N PHE A 87 0.91 -2.43 0.44
CA PHE A 87 0.22 -3.61 0.93
C PHE A 87 -0.65 -3.30 2.15
N ILE A 88 -0.09 -2.63 3.17
CA ILE A 88 -0.76 -2.39 4.45
C ILE A 88 -1.94 -1.44 4.28
N SER A 89 -1.81 -0.40 3.46
CA SER A 89 -2.83 0.63 3.32
C SER A 89 -4.19 0.06 2.85
N PRO A 90 -4.30 -0.66 1.71
CA PRO A 90 -5.56 -1.26 1.29
C PRO A 90 -6.04 -2.38 2.23
N TRP A 91 -5.10 -3.11 2.85
CA TRP A 91 -5.42 -4.23 3.74
C TRP A 91 -6.13 -3.79 5.02
N CYS A 92 -5.73 -2.65 5.58
CA CYS A 92 -6.28 -2.11 6.82
C CYS A 92 -7.37 -1.06 6.61
N ASP A 93 -7.64 -0.65 5.37
CA ASP A 93 -8.61 0.41 5.10
C ASP A 93 -10.04 -0.10 5.27
N TYR A 94 -10.66 0.38 6.34
CA TYR A 94 -12.08 0.17 6.59
C TYR A 94 -12.92 1.38 6.16
N ILE A 95 -12.45 2.60 6.45
CA ILE A 95 -13.27 3.81 6.35
C ILE A 95 -13.66 4.09 4.90
N PHE A 96 -12.68 4.08 4.00
CA PHE A 96 -12.92 4.34 2.59
C PHE A 96 -13.72 3.21 1.94
N VAL A 97 -13.36 1.96 2.26
CA VAL A 97 -14.06 0.77 1.73
C VAL A 97 -15.52 0.75 2.18
N SER A 98 -15.80 1.01 3.45
CA SER A 98 -17.18 1.05 3.97
C SER A 98 -18.02 2.12 3.28
N TYR A 99 -17.40 3.24 2.92
CA TYR A 99 -18.10 4.32 2.21
C TYR A 99 -18.44 3.93 0.75
N ILE A 100 -17.49 3.32 0.03
CA ILE A 100 -17.71 2.88 -1.36
C ILE A 100 -18.68 1.71 -1.42
N MET A 101 -18.56 0.75 -0.51
CA MET A 101 -19.38 -0.47 -0.47
C MET A 101 -20.68 -0.32 0.33
N ALA A 102 -21.05 0.92 0.67
CA ALA A 102 -22.29 1.18 1.42
C ALA A 102 -23.51 0.63 0.67
N GLY A 103 -24.30 -0.21 1.34
CA GLY A 103 -25.52 -0.78 0.77
C GLY A 103 -25.33 -1.99 -0.14
N VAL A 104 -24.10 -2.50 -0.31
CA VAL A 104 -23.87 -3.75 -1.05
C VAL A 104 -24.33 -4.93 -0.18
N PRO A 105 -25.33 -5.72 -0.64
CA PRO A 105 -25.87 -6.83 0.15
C PRO A 105 -24.98 -8.08 0.08
N ASP A 106 -24.15 -8.20 -0.96
CA ASP A 106 -23.29 -9.37 -1.18
C ASP A 106 -22.03 -9.30 -0.31
N THR A 107 -21.97 -10.16 0.69
CA THR A 107 -20.81 -10.28 1.60
C THR A 107 -19.55 -10.77 0.90
N GLY A 108 -19.66 -11.44 -0.26
CA GLY A 108 -18.52 -11.86 -1.08
C GLY A 108 -17.75 -10.67 -1.69
N MET A 109 -18.36 -9.49 -1.74
CA MET A 109 -17.74 -8.25 -2.22
C MET A 109 -16.98 -7.49 -1.13
N TYR A 110 -17.05 -7.92 0.13
CA TYR A 110 -16.38 -7.22 1.22
C TYR A 110 -14.88 -7.46 1.22
N THR A 111 -14.12 -6.43 1.52
CA THR A 111 -12.72 -6.60 1.88
C THR A 111 -12.61 -7.22 3.27
N VAL A 112 -11.43 -7.75 3.59
CA VAL A 112 -11.18 -8.38 4.90
C VAL A 112 -11.49 -7.44 6.05
N SER A 113 -11.05 -6.17 5.98
CA SER A 113 -11.28 -5.15 7.00
C SER A 113 -12.77 -4.84 7.15
N LEU A 114 -13.50 -4.69 6.05
CA LEU A 114 -14.94 -4.42 6.08
C LEU A 114 -15.72 -5.62 6.63
N GLY A 115 -15.40 -6.83 6.17
CA GLY A 115 -16.06 -8.06 6.65
C GLY A 115 -15.87 -8.28 8.14
N MET A 116 -14.66 -8.08 8.65
CA MET A 116 -14.38 -8.18 10.08
C MET A 116 -15.14 -7.14 10.91
N TYR A 117 -15.23 -5.90 10.42
CA TYR A 117 -15.94 -4.86 11.13
C TYR A 117 -17.44 -5.15 11.25
N LYS A 118 -18.05 -5.78 10.23
CA LYS A 118 -19.45 -6.21 10.27
C LYS A 118 -19.77 -7.14 11.44
N TRP A 119 -18.84 -7.97 11.88
CA TRP A 119 -19.03 -8.82 13.06
C TRP A 119 -19.03 -8.06 14.38
N LEU A 120 -18.57 -6.81 14.41
CA LEU A 120 -18.59 -5.93 15.58
C LEU A 120 -19.88 -5.07 15.65
N GLU A 121 -20.75 -5.13 14.66
CA GLU A 121 -22.04 -4.44 14.70
C GLU A 121 -22.92 -4.98 15.85
N ARG A 122 -23.70 -4.11 16.46
CA ARG A 122 -24.46 -4.42 17.70
C ARG A 122 -25.26 -5.70 17.64
N GLU A 123 -25.81 -6.03 16.47
CA GLU A 123 -26.66 -7.21 16.28
C GLU A 123 -25.85 -8.50 16.20
N MET A 124 -24.58 -8.42 15.82
CA MET A 124 -23.73 -9.57 15.55
C MET A 124 -22.63 -9.78 16.59
N ILE A 125 -22.30 -8.77 17.37
CA ILE A 125 -21.13 -8.81 18.27
C ILE A 125 -21.16 -9.96 19.28
N GLN A 126 -22.34 -10.29 19.83
CA GLN A 126 -22.45 -11.37 20.81
C GLN A 126 -22.21 -12.76 20.17
N GLN A 127 -22.63 -12.93 18.94
CA GLN A 127 -22.52 -14.21 18.23
C GLN A 127 -21.14 -14.40 17.60
N TYR A 128 -20.54 -13.32 17.06
CA TYR A 128 -19.33 -13.42 16.22
C TYR A 128 -18.06 -12.87 16.87
N PHE A 129 -18.10 -12.45 18.15
CA PHE A 129 -16.93 -11.88 18.81
C PHE A 129 -15.72 -12.82 18.82
N THR A 130 -15.93 -14.10 19.14
CA THR A 130 -14.86 -15.11 19.14
C THR A 130 -14.31 -15.33 17.72
N THR A 131 -15.21 -15.37 16.73
CA THR A 131 -14.82 -15.49 15.31
C THR A 131 -14.01 -14.28 14.86
N PHE A 132 -14.44 -13.07 15.27
CA PHE A 132 -13.69 -11.84 15.02
C PHE A 132 -12.26 -11.91 15.63
N CYS A 133 -12.13 -12.35 16.88
CA CYS A 133 -10.82 -12.47 17.51
C CYS A 133 -9.90 -13.45 16.78
N ALA A 134 -10.43 -14.60 16.38
CA ALA A 134 -9.69 -15.60 15.61
C ALA A 134 -9.27 -15.05 14.23
N ALA A 135 -10.19 -14.40 13.53
CA ALA A 135 -9.92 -13.77 12.26
C ALA A 135 -8.88 -12.65 12.37
N ALA A 136 -8.93 -11.84 13.45
CA ALA A 136 -7.94 -10.79 13.69
C ALA A 136 -6.51 -11.35 13.77
N VAL A 137 -6.30 -12.48 14.43
CA VAL A 137 -5.00 -13.15 14.49
C VAL A 137 -4.56 -13.62 13.10
N ILE A 138 -5.46 -14.26 12.34
CA ILE A 138 -5.17 -14.75 11.00
C ILE A 138 -4.82 -13.58 10.06
N VAL A 139 -5.56 -12.49 10.12
CA VAL A 139 -5.39 -11.31 9.27
C VAL A 139 -4.14 -10.52 9.65
N ALA A 140 -3.77 -10.46 10.92
CA ALA A 140 -2.55 -9.80 11.38
C ALA A 140 -1.28 -10.59 11.00
N THR A 141 -1.36 -11.91 10.86
CA THR A 141 -0.20 -12.76 10.59
C THR A 141 0.56 -12.39 9.32
N PRO A 142 -0.05 -12.21 8.13
CA PRO A 142 0.69 -11.85 6.92
C PRO A 142 1.33 -10.45 7.01
N ILE A 143 0.67 -9.49 7.66
CA ILE A 143 1.23 -8.14 7.87
C ILE A 143 2.45 -8.23 8.78
N THR A 144 2.32 -8.91 9.92
CA THR A 144 3.39 -9.09 10.89
C THR A 144 4.58 -9.83 10.27
N GLY A 145 4.31 -10.91 9.54
CA GLY A 145 5.33 -11.67 8.83
C GLY A 145 6.07 -10.83 7.79
N LEU A 146 5.34 -10.09 6.98
CA LEU A 146 5.91 -9.18 5.98
C LEU A 146 6.76 -8.09 6.64
N PHE A 147 6.26 -7.48 7.72
CA PHE A 147 6.99 -6.47 8.47
C PHE A 147 8.27 -7.03 9.09
N MET A 148 8.20 -8.16 9.78
CA MET A 148 9.37 -8.82 10.39
C MET A 148 10.43 -9.21 9.35
N TRP A 149 9.99 -9.63 8.17
CA TRP A 149 10.92 -9.98 7.09
C TRP A 149 11.61 -8.75 6.50
N LEU A 150 10.90 -7.63 6.36
CA LEU A 150 11.40 -6.42 5.71
C LEU A 150 12.06 -5.42 6.67
N GLN A 151 11.78 -5.49 7.98
CA GLN A 151 12.27 -4.52 8.98
C GLN A 151 13.79 -4.36 8.99
N LYS A 152 14.54 -5.45 8.80
CA LYS A 152 16.00 -5.41 8.76
C LYS A 152 16.55 -4.47 7.66
N TYR A 153 15.92 -4.46 6.52
CA TYR A 153 16.31 -3.59 5.40
C TYR A 153 15.88 -2.14 5.61
N TYR A 154 14.77 -1.94 6.32
CA TYR A 154 14.32 -0.61 6.69
C TYR A 154 15.28 0.06 7.68
N VAL A 155 15.71 -0.67 8.70
CA VAL A 155 16.66 -0.18 9.70
C VAL A 155 18.02 0.13 9.06
N GLU A 156 18.56 -0.74 8.24
CA GLU A 156 19.83 -0.52 7.51
C GLU A 156 19.78 0.77 6.65
N GLY A 157 18.64 1.05 6.01
CA GLY A 157 18.50 2.23 5.17
C GLY A 157 18.41 3.55 5.96
N VAL A 158 17.76 3.53 7.12
CA VAL A 158 17.62 4.72 7.98
C VAL A 158 18.94 5.01 8.70
N THR A 159 19.63 3.98 9.20
CA THR A 159 20.89 4.16 9.94
C THR A 159 22.08 4.45 9.02
N GLY A 160 22.11 3.87 7.81
CA GLY A 160 23.15 4.13 6.83
C GLY A 160 23.20 5.59 6.33
N GLY A 161 22.07 6.29 6.38
CA GLY A 161 21.99 7.72 6.08
C GLY A 161 22.44 8.64 7.23
N ALA A 162 22.36 8.16 8.47
CA ALA A 162 22.66 8.96 9.67
C ALA A 162 24.16 8.96 10.06
N VAL A 163 24.94 8.02 9.51
CA VAL A 163 26.39 7.85 9.86
C VAL A 163 27.31 8.62 8.92
N LYS A 164 26.78 9.40 7.97
CA LYS A 164 27.57 10.28 7.08
C LYS A 164 27.51 11.75 7.51
N GLY A 165 27.57 12.00 8.82
CA GLY A 165 27.81 13.31 9.39
C GLY A 165 29.22 13.42 9.91
#